data_e90f193800eca3efd8001de23c32d2a2
#
_entry.id   e90f193800eca3efd8001de23c32d2a2
#
_cell.length_a   1.000
_cell.length_b   1.000
_cell.length_c   1.000
_cell.angle_alpha   90.00
_cell.angle_beta   90.00
_cell.angle_gamma   90.00
#
_symmetry.space_group_name_H-M   'P 1'
#
loop_
_entity.id
_entity.type
_entity.pdbx_description
1 polymer ?
#
loop_
_entity_poly.entity_id
_entity_poly.type
_entity_poly.pdbx_seq_one_letter_code
_entity_poly.pdbx_strand_id
1 'polypeptide(L)'
;MRSSYKSVTIVLLALLHGFVGAAEEGALSEGLQNPGYHEPPTWFKNSFMDLQEDLAEANKAKKRLILYFYQDGCPYCGKLLSVNWKQKDIVSKTNKNFDVIAINLWGDREITGFDGLSMTEKQFAEKKRVMYTPTLLLLNEQGGVALRINGYYPPKKFSAALDYVAKKRENSLAFSDYYKDAASKESSKKLYSNKQYLQQPYRLAAAQRGNSKPLLVLYEQRFCAHCDEIHKDIFLRPESQELLSKFDVVLLDRWGKTPLTTPKGETSTAIKWANQLKINYAPSLIFFDSMGNEVFRTEAYLKAFHIQSVLDYVSSGAYKTQPNLQRFIQARANALEAQGVHVDLMR
;
A
#
# COMPACT_ATOMS: atom_id res chain seq x y z
N MET A 1 -21.15 -44.07 -85.89
CA MET A 1 -19.84 -44.15 -85.27
C MET A 1 -19.79 -43.04 -84.20
N ARG A 2 -20.11 -43.36 -82.95
CA ARG A 2 -20.09 -42.40 -81.83
C ARG A 2 -19.09 -42.93 -80.78
N SER A 3 -17.98 -42.21 -80.62
CA SER A 3 -16.96 -42.48 -79.62
C SER A 3 -17.39 -41.84 -78.27
N SER A 4 -17.53 -42.66 -77.25
CA SER A 4 -17.81 -42.19 -75.89
C SER A 4 -16.50 -41.97 -75.14
N TYR A 5 -16.20 -40.74 -74.79
CA TYR A 5 -15.16 -40.41 -73.84
C TYR A 5 -15.72 -40.49 -72.41
N LYS A 6 -15.20 -41.39 -71.60
CA LYS A 6 -15.46 -41.41 -70.16
C LYS A 6 -14.50 -40.46 -69.46
N SER A 7 -15.06 -39.41 -68.89
CA SER A 7 -14.32 -38.51 -68.04
C SER A 7 -14.11 -39.17 -66.66
N VAL A 8 -12.86 -39.33 -66.25
CA VAL A 8 -12.43 -39.72 -64.94
C VAL A 8 -12.25 -38.48 -64.09
N THR A 9 -13.13 -38.27 -63.14
CA THR A 9 -13.05 -37.18 -62.17
C THR A 9 -12.15 -37.64 -61.03
N ILE A 10 -10.93 -37.08 -60.95
CA ILE A 10 -10.01 -37.30 -59.83
C ILE A 10 -10.43 -36.33 -58.72
N VAL A 11 -10.97 -36.86 -57.61
CA VAL A 11 -11.25 -36.06 -56.40
C VAL A 11 -9.94 -35.97 -55.61
N LEU A 12 -9.36 -34.81 -55.60
CA LEU A 12 -8.17 -34.49 -54.78
C LEU A 12 -8.65 -34.23 -53.37
N LEU A 13 -8.48 -35.20 -52.45
CA LEU A 13 -8.71 -34.99 -51.02
C LEU A 13 -7.53 -34.22 -50.45
N ALA A 14 -7.72 -32.93 -50.23
CA ALA A 14 -6.77 -32.10 -49.50
C ALA A 14 -6.85 -32.41 -48.00
N LEU A 15 -5.86 -33.16 -47.52
CA LEU A 15 -5.63 -33.38 -46.08
C LEU A 15 -5.14 -32.06 -45.47
N LEU A 16 -6.08 -31.32 -44.86
CA LEU A 16 -5.77 -30.25 -43.92
C LEU A 16 -5.13 -30.82 -42.70
N HIS A 17 -3.83 -30.90 -42.65
CA HIS A 17 -3.09 -31.09 -41.42
C HIS A 17 -3.20 -29.81 -40.58
N GLY A 18 -4.15 -29.79 -39.65
CA GLY A 18 -4.16 -28.78 -38.60
C GLY A 18 -2.87 -28.95 -37.76
N PHE A 19 -1.98 -27.98 -37.86
CA PHE A 19 -0.93 -27.80 -36.86
C PHE A 19 -1.60 -27.48 -35.55
N VAL A 20 -1.84 -28.47 -34.73
CA VAL A 20 -2.04 -28.28 -33.29
C VAL A 20 -0.66 -27.87 -32.77
N GLY A 21 -0.44 -26.59 -32.63
CA GLY A 21 0.69 -26.09 -31.89
C GLY A 21 0.60 -26.66 -30.48
N ALA A 22 1.49 -27.62 -30.14
CA ALA A 22 1.72 -27.99 -28.78
C ALA A 22 2.12 -26.72 -28.05
N ALA A 23 1.30 -26.28 -27.10
CA ALA A 23 1.73 -25.29 -26.13
C ALA A 23 2.95 -25.88 -25.43
N GLU A 24 4.10 -25.22 -25.51
CA GLU A 24 5.27 -25.58 -24.73
C GLU A 24 4.87 -25.46 -23.25
N GLU A 25 4.60 -26.60 -22.64
CA GLU A 25 4.52 -26.70 -21.19
C GLU A 25 5.89 -26.34 -20.63
N GLY A 26 5.99 -25.18 -19.95
CA GLY A 26 7.14 -24.84 -19.13
C GLY A 26 7.95 -23.62 -19.52
N ALA A 27 7.61 -22.88 -20.56
CA ALA A 27 8.13 -21.52 -20.70
C ALA A 27 7.35 -20.62 -19.74
N LEU A 28 7.85 -20.44 -18.50
CA LEU A 28 7.57 -19.24 -17.73
C LEU A 28 7.96 -18.09 -18.67
N SER A 29 6.96 -17.41 -19.23
CA SER A 29 7.21 -16.13 -19.89
C SER A 29 8.13 -15.35 -18.97
N GLU A 30 9.08 -14.56 -19.52
CA GLU A 30 9.88 -13.60 -18.77
C GLU A 30 8.92 -12.57 -18.13
N GLY A 31 8.03 -13.09 -17.30
CA GLY A 31 7.08 -12.36 -16.48
C GLY A 31 7.83 -11.79 -15.31
N LEU A 32 7.30 -10.75 -14.76
CA LEU A 32 7.63 -10.12 -13.49
C LEU A 32 8.66 -10.93 -12.72
N GLN A 33 9.88 -10.42 -12.60
CA GLN A 33 10.80 -10.99 -11.63
C GLN A 33 10.10 -10.89 -10.26
N ASN A 34 9.42 -11.98 -9.91
CA ASN A 34 9.02 -12.18 -8.54
C ASN A 34 10.34 -12.07 -7.76
N PRO A 35 10.54 -11.02 -6.92
CA PRO A 35 11.79 -10.87 -6.20
C PRO A 35 12.08 -12.06 -5.28
N GLY A 36 11.21 -13.06 -5.29
CA GLY A 36 11.37 -14.30 -4.55
C GLY A 36 11.19 -14.13 -3.06
N TYR A 37 11.67 -15.12 -2.33
CA TYR A 37 11.77 -15.09 -0.88
C TYR A 37 12.86 -14.11 -0.47
N HIS A 38 12.51 -13.19 0.43
CA HIS A 38 13.48 -12.29 1.08
C HIS A 38 13.75 -12.81 2.49
N GLU A 39 14.89 -13.43 2.67
CA GLU A 39 15.31 -13.87 3.99
C GLU A 39 15.45 -12.66 4.93
N PRO A 40 14.76 -12.67 6.08
CA PRO A 40 14.93 -11.63 7.09
C PRO A 40 16.41 -11.59 7.54
N PRO A 41 16.98 -10.40 7.78
CA PRO A 41 18.35 -10.29 8.29
C PRO A 41 18.58 -11.11 9.55
N THR A 42 19.74 -11.75 9.66
CA THR A 42 20.09 -12.63 10.80
C THR A 42 20.09 -11.93 12.17
N TRP A 43 20.13 -10.61 12.17
CA TRP A 43 20.03 -9.80 13.39
C TRP A 43 18.60 -9.52 13.85
N PHE A 44 17.58 -9.94 13.08
CA PHE A 44 16.20 -9.91 13.56
C PHE A 44 16.06 -10.87 14.74
N LYS A 45 15.13 -10.54 15.64
CA LYS A 45 14.85 -11.39 16.79
C LYS A 45 14.31 -12.75 16.33
N ASN A 46 14.99 -13.80 16.75
CA ASN A 46 14.47 -15.16 16.62
C ASN A 46 13.42 -15.37 17.73
N SER A 47 12.17 -15.16 17.38
CA SER A 47 11.01 -15.24 18.28
C SER A 47 10.33 -16.59 18.18
N PHE A 48 9.86 -17.12 19.30
CA PHE A 48 8.91 -18.24 19.34
C PHE A 48 7.48 -17.80 19.10
N MET A 49 7.28 -16.52 18.73
CA MET A 49 5.99 -15.90 18.38
C MET A 49 5.03 -15.77 19.57
N ASP A 50 5.54 -15.75 20.81
CA ASP A 50 4.84 -15.25 21.97
C ASP A 50 5.16 -13.76 22.16
N LEU A 51 4.23 -12.90 21.75
CA LEU A 51 4.45 -11.46 21.74
C LEU A 51 4.45 -10.83 23.14
N GLN A 52 3.90 -11.51 24.17
CA GLN A 52 3.98 -11.05 25.56
C GLN A 52 5.40 -11.29 26.09
N GLU A 53 5.96 -12.47 25.85
CA GLU A 53 7.31 -12.82 26.23
C GLU A 53 8.31 -11.92 25.48
N ASP A 54 8.18 -11.78 24.19
CA ASP A 54 9.03 -10.92 23.35
C ASP A 54 9.03 -9.46 23.84
N LEU A 55 7.87 -8.94 24.24
CA LEU A 55 7.74 -7.58 24.79
C LEU A 55 8.43 -7.45 26.15
N ALA A 56 8.28 -8.46 27.00
CA ALA A 56 8.95 -8.48 28.32
C ALA A 56 10.48 -8.52 28.18
N GLU A 57 10.99 -9.34 27.25
CA GLU A 57 12.43 -9.42 26.95
C GLU A 57 12.96 -8.11 26.38
N ALA A 58 12.27 -7.51 25.41
CA ALA A 58 12.66 -6.22 24.85
C ALA A 58 12.70 -5.13 25.92
N ASN A 59 11.69 -5.05 26.78
CA ASN A 59 11.63 -4.10 27.89
C ASN A 59 12.79 -4.31 28.88
N LYS A 60 13.12 -5.55 29.24
CA LYS A 60 14.27 -5.88 30.07
C LYS A 60 15.58 -5.41 29.44
N ALA A 61 15.69 -5.53 28.12
CA ALA A 61 16.85 -5.04 27.35
C ALA A 61 16.80 -3.51 27.07
N LYS A 62 15.81 -2.78 27.60
CA LYS A 62 15.57 -1.36 27.33
C LYS A 62 15.35 -1.06 25.84
N LYS A 63 14.78 -2.00 25.12
CA LYS A 63 14.37 -1.92 23.72
C LYS A 63 12.84 -1.92 23.57
N ARG A 64 12.37 -1.64 22.38
CA ARG A 64 10.98 -1.75 21.96
C ARG A 64 10.83 -2.79 20.85
N LEU A 65 9.63 -3.23 20.54
CA LEU A 65 9.40 -4.16 19.44
C LEU A 65 9.03 -3.42 18.16
N ILE A 66 9.49 -3.97 17.04
CA ILE A 66 8.99 -3.70 15.69
C ILE A 66 8.40 -5.00 15.17
N LEU A 67 7.11 -5.02 14.86
CA LEU A 67 6.48 -6.08 14.11
C LEU A 67 6.55 -5.71 12.61
N TYR A 68 7.33 -6.45 11.85
CA TYR A 68 7.54 -6.25 10.42
C TYR A 68 6.70 -7.27 9.64
N PHE A 69 5.61 -6.81 9.06
CA PHE A 69 4.75 -7.63 8.21
C PHE A 69 5.26 -7.60 6.77
N TYR A 70 5.51 -8.78 6.23
CA TYR A 70 6.02 -8.99 4.88
C TYR A 70 5.24 -10.08 4.13
N GLN A 71 5.52 -10.23 2.87
CA GLN A 71 5.12 -11.38 2.05
C GLN A 71 6.21 -11.66 1.01
N ASP A 72 6.26 -12.89 0.53
CA ASP A 72 7.14 -13.26 -0.56
C ASP A 72 6.72 -12.55 -1.86
N GLY A 73 7.68 -12.23 -2.71
CA GLY A 73 7.42 -11.48 -3.92
C GLY A 73 7.09 -10.00 -3.75
N CYS A 74 7.24 -9.45 -2.53
CA CYS A 74 6.96 -8.04 -2.25
C CYS A 74 8.15 -7.14 -2.62
N PRO A 75 8.10 -6.34 -3.69
CA PRO A 75 9.24 -5.50 -4.12
C PRO A 75 9.64 -4.45 -3.10
N TYR A 76 8.65 -3.87 -2.41
CA TYR A 76 8.89 -2.86 -1.37
C TYR A 76 9.48 -3.46 -0.10
N CYS A 77 9.17 -4.73 0.20
CA CYS A 77 9.82 -5.48 1.27
C CYS A 77 11.30 -5.69 0.95
N GLY A 78 11.58 -6.16 -0.27
CA GLY A 78 12.94 -6.28 -0.77
C GLY A 78 13.70 -4.95 -0.72
N LYS A 79 13.06 -3.84 -1.12
CA LYS A 79 13.65 -2.50 -1.05
C LYS A 79 13.91 -2.05 0.39
N LEU A 80 13.01 -2.34 1.34
CA LEU A 80 13.23 -2.04 2.75
C LEU A 80 14.47 -2.76 3.30
N LEU A 81 14.62 -4.06 2.97
CA LEU A 81 15.75 -4.87 3.40
C LEU A 81 17.05 -4.45 2.72
N SER A 82 17.04 -4.25 1.39
CA SER A 82 18.26 -4.01 0.59
C SER A 82 18.73 -2.56 0.58
N VAL A 83 17.87 -1.59 0.90
CA VAL A 83 18.21 -0.17 0.88
C VAL A 83 18.25 0.41 2.29
N ASN A 84 17.19 0.24 3.10
CA ASN A 84 17.14 0.84 4.43
C ASN A 84 17.96 0.04 5.42
N TRP A 85 17.63 -1.24 5.60
CA TRP A 85 18.30 -2.13 6.56
C TRP A 85 19.63 -2.71 6.04
N LYS A 86 20.16 -2.18 4.92
CA LYS A 86 21.56 -2.35 4.51
C LYS A 86 22.46 -1.20 4.96
N GLN A 87 21.87 -0.03 5.30
CA GLN A 87 22.66 1.11 5.79
C GLN A 87 23.09 0.87 7.23
N LYS A 88 24.40 0.95 7.48
CA LYS A 88 25.01 0.63 8.78
C LYS A 88 24.45 1.47 9.93
N ASP A 89 24.18 2.75 9.69
CA ASP A 89 23.60 3.67 10.67
C ASP A 89 22.16 3.31 11.03
N ILE A 90 21.34 2.93 10.06
CA ILE A 90 19.96 2.46 10.28
C ILE A 90 19.96 1.13 11.02
N VAL A 91 20.81 0.17 10.62
CA VAL A 91 20.96 -1.12 11.30
C VAL A 91 21.40 -0.91 12.75
N SER A 92 22.44 -0.10 12.97
CA SER A 92 22.94 0.20 14.31
C SER A 92 21.85 0.84 15.19
N LYS A 93 21.10 1.80 14.64
CA LYS A 93 19.99 2.46 15.32
C LYS A 93 18.87 1.48 15.65
N THR A 94 18.52 0.60 14.71
CA THR A 94 17.50 -0.42 14.93
C THR A 94 17.92 -1.37 16.04
N ASN A 95 19.09 -1.99 15.92
CA ASN A 95 19.60 -2.96 16.90
C ASN A 95 19.77 -2.39 18.31
N LYS A 96 20.14 -1.11 18.40
CA LYS A 96 20.30 -0.43 19.70
C LYS A 96 18.97 -0.25 20.43
N ASN A 97 17.89 0.03 19.70
CA ASN A 97 16.65 0.50 20.31
C ASN A 97 15.47 -0.46 20.13
N PHE A 98 15.60 -1.44 19.23
CA PHE A 98 14.48 -2.30 18.88
C PHE A 98 14.91 -3.75 18.69
N ASP A 99 13.99 -4.66 18.99
CA ASP A 99 13.98 -6.02 18.48
C ASP A 99 12.93 -6.10 17.37
N VAL A 100 13.31 -6.69 16.23
CA VAL A 100 12.45 -6.78 15.05
C VAL A 100 11.97 -8.21 14.87
N ILE A 101 10.67 -8.41 14.80
CA ILE A 101 10.03 -9.71 14.55
C ILE A 101 9.38 -9.67 13.17
N ALA A 102 9.76 -10.60 12.31
CA ALA A 102 9.19 -10.74 10.97
C ALA A 102 7.96 -11.65 11.02
N ILE A 103 6.85 -11.16 10.44
CA ILE A 103 5.55 -11.83 10.39
C ILE A 103 5.12 -11.91 8.94
N ASN A 104 4.90 -13.14 8.43
CA ASN A 104 4.41 -13.32 7.07
C ASN A 104 2.90 -13.04 7.02
N LEU A 105 2.48 -12.12 6.14
CA LEU A 105 1.07 -11.77 5.95
C LEU A 105 0.18 -12.99 5.61
N TRP A 106 0.77 -14.04 5.05
CA TRP A 106 0.12 -15.28 4.62
C TRP A 106 0.51 -16.49 5.44
N GLY A 107 1.33 -16.28 6.47
CA GLY A 107 1.92 -17.35 7.25
C GLY A 107 0.90 -18.09 8.12
N ASP A 108 1.18 -19.36 8.33
CA ASP A 108 0.38 -20.24 9.17
C ASP A 108 1.07 -20.56 10.52
N ARG A 109 2.23 -19.97 10.79
CA ARG A 109 2.87 -20.11 12.12
C ARG A 109 1.93 -19.58 13.19
N GLU A 110 1.89 -20.25 14.32
CA GLU A 110 1.11 -19.79 15.48
C GLU A 110 1.77 -18.57 16.13
N ILE A 111 0.96 -17.55 16.41
CA ILE A 111 1.34 -16.36 17.17
C ILE A 111 0.44 -16.29 18.40
N THR A 112 1.03 -16.16 19.59
CA THR A 112 0.33 -15.74 20.80
C THR A 112 0.36 -14.20 20.87
N GLY A 113 -0.82 -13.59 20.75
CA GLY A 113 -0.96 -12.13 20.77
C GLY A 113 -0.78 -11.52 22.17
N PHE A 114 -0.76 -10.19 22.25
CA PHE A 114 -0.66 -9.47 23.54
C PHE A 114 -1.83 -9.70 24.48
N ASP A 115 -2.92 -10.28 24.00
CA ASP A 115 -4.09 -10.68 24.79
C ASP A 115 -4.04 -12.17 25.19
N GLY A 116 -2.94 -12.87 24.92
CA GLY A 116 -2.76 -14.28 25.23
C GLY A 116 -3.51 -15.24 24.29
N LEU A 117 -4.15 -14.73 23.24
CA LEU A 117 -4.86 -15.58 22.28
C LEU A 117 -3.92 -16.05 21.18
N SER A 118 -3.89 -17.36 20.94
CA SER A 118 -3.17 -17.96 19.83
C SER A 118 -3.99 -17.91 18.53
N MET A 119 -3.30 -17.56 17.44
CA MET A 119 -3.87 -17.50 16.08
C MET A 119 -2.75 -17.61 15.05
N THR A 120 -3.07 -17.86 13.78
CA THR A 120 -2.05 -17.86 12.72
C THR A 120 -1.53 -16.45 12.44
N GLU A 121 -0.31 -16.34 11.86
CA GLU A 121 0.26 -15.06 11.40
C GLU A 121 -0.73 -14.26 10.55
N LYS A 122 -1.40 -14.95 9.63
CA LYS A 122 -2.43 -14.38 8.77
C LYS A 122 -3.60 -13.79 9.56
N GLN A 123 -4.16 -14.55 10.52
CA GLN A 123 -5.24 -14.08 11.38
C GLN A 123 -4.80 -12.90 12.25
N PHE A 124 -3.55 -12.93 12.73
CA PHE A 124 -2.98 -11.82 13.49
C PHE A 124 -2.83 -10.56 12.63
N ALA A 125 -2.37 -10.70 11.40
CA ALA A 125 -2.28 -9.59 10.44
C ALA A 125 -3.67 -8.99 10.14
N GLU A 126 -4.70 -9.82 9.94
CA GLU A 126 -6.10 -9.40 9.76
C GLU A 126 -6.61 -8.64 11.00
N LYS A 127 -6.39 -9.19 12.22
CA LYS A 127 -6.74 -8.54 13.49
C LYS A 127 -6.05 -7.18 13.67
N LYS A 128 -4.79 -7.07 13.20
CA LYS A 128 -4.03 -5.80 13.19
C LYS A 128 -4.35 -4.92 11.98
N ARG A 129 -5.31 -5.31 11.12
CA ARG A 129 -5.70 -4.58 9.90
C ARG A 129 -4.51 -4.27 8.98
N VAL A 130 -3.63 -5.25 8.80
CA VAL A 130 -2.53 -5.15 7.83
C VAL A 130 -3.06 -5.50 6.46
N MET A 131 -3.17 -4.51 5.59
CA MET A 131 -3.78 -4.63 4.26
C MET A 131 -2.73 -4.81 3.15
N TYR A 132 -1.49 -4.44 3.39
CA TYR A 132 -0.39 -4.51 2.41
C TYR A 132 0.98 -4.54 3.09
N THR A 133 2.01 -4.86 2.30
CA THR A 133 3.39 -5.03 2.77
C THR A 133 4.37 -4.12 2.04
N PRO A 134 5.44 -3.69 2.70
CA PRO A 134 5.71 -3.89 4.11
C PRO A 134 4.76 -3.05 4.99
N THR A 135 4.36 -3.58 6.13
CA THR A 135 3.78 -2.77 7.22
C THR A 135 4.64 -2.98 8.46
N LEU A 136 4.96 -1.90 9.15
CA LEU A 136 5.71 -1.97 10.40
C LEU A 136 4.86 -1.37 11.52
N LEU A 137 4.73 -2.11 12.61
CA LEU A 137 4.16 -1.61 13.86
C LEU A 137 5.30 -1.43 14.83
N LEU A 138 5.67 -0.18 15.11
CA LEU A 138 6.64 0.17 16.15
C LEU A 138 5.86 0.33 17.45
N LEU A 139 6.19 -0.47 18.45
CA LEU A 139 5.42 -0.56 19.69
C LEU A 139 6.03 0.26 20.81
N ASN A 140 5.20 0.66 21.76
CA ASN A 140 5.63 1.18 23.04
C ASN A 140 5.87 0.03 24.05
N GLU A 141 6.27 0.36 25.27
CA GLU A 141 6.59 -0.60 26.31
C GLU A 141 5.39 -1.42 26.80
N GLN A 142 4.17 -0.99 26.50
CA GLN A 142 2.91 -1.69 26.85
C GLN A 142 2.36 -2.52 25.69
N GLY A 143 3.10 -2.62 24.55
CA GLY A 143 2.64 -3.32 23.36
C GLY A 143 1.62 -2.52 22.52
N GLY A 144 1.37 -1.27 22.87
CA GLY A 144 0.58 -0.35 22.07
C GLY A 144 1.35 0.16 20.86
N VAL A 145 0.65 0.48 19.78
CA VAL A 145 1.28 1.00 18.55
C VAL A 145 1.65 2.47 18.75
N ALA A 146 2.96 2.74 18.92
CA ALA A 146 3.53 4.09 18.97
C ALA A 146 3.60 4.76 17.59
N LEU A 147 3.95 3.98 16.57
CA LEU A 147 3.93 4.42 15.18
C LEU A 147 3.62 3.24 14.26
N ARG A 148 2.72 3.47 13.30
CA ARG A 148 2.42 2.55 12.22
C ARG A 148 3.00 3.11 10.93
N ILE A 149 3.79 2.30 10.23
CA ILE A 149 4.30 2.60 8.90
C ILE A 149 3.60 1.65 7.93
N ASN A 150 2.84 2.21 7.02
CA ASN A 150 2.20 1.46 5.95
C ASN A 150 2.98 1.68 4.65
N GLY A 151 3.56 0.61 4.09
CA GLY A 151 4.40 0.66 2.90
C GLY A 151 5.84 1.12 3.19
N TYR A 152 6.54 1.49 2.12
CA TYR A 152 7.96 1.82 2.15
C TYR A 152 8.19 3.29 2.51
N TYR A 153 9.04 3.55 3.50
CA TYR A 153 9.59 4.87 3.78
C TYR A 153 11.02 4.96 3.23
N PRO A 154 11.39 6.04 2.52
CA PRO A 154 12.78 6.29 2.13
C PRO A 154 13.72 6.35 3.35
N PRO A 155 15.03 6.06 3.20
CA PRO A 155 15.97 5.91 4.32
C PRO A 155 15.94 7.03 5.35
N LYS A 156 15.99 8.30 4.93
CA LYS A 156 15.94 9.46 5.84
C LYS A 156 14.70 9.47 6.71
N LYS A 157 13.54 9.22 6.10
CA LYS A 157 12.26 9.20 6.81
C LYS A 157 12.14 7.98 7.71
N PHE A 158 12.61 6.83 7.24
CA PHE A 158 12.65 5.61 8.05
C PHE A 158 13.54 5.79 9.28
N SER A 159 14.74 6.34 9.11
CA SER A 159 15.66 6.68 10.23
C SER A 159 15.01 7.65 11.22
N ALA A 160 14.30 8.67 10.74
CA ALA A 160 13.56 9.60 11.59
C ALA A 160 12.40 8.92 12.34
N ALA A 161 11.71 7.96 11.73
CA ALA A 161 10.66 7.17 12.38
C ALA A 161 11.22 6.32 13.53
N LEU A 162 12.39 5.70 13.33
CA LEU A 162 13.10 4.98 14.39
C LEU A 162 13.48 5.92 15.54
N ASP A 163 14.04 7.11 15.24
CA ASP A 163 14.40 8.10 16.27
C ASP A 163 13.17 8.60 17.05
N TYR A 164 12.06 8.84 16.34
CA TYR A 164 10.81 9.30 16.94
C TYR A 164 10.31 8.33 18.01
N VAL A 165 10.26 7.04 17.68
CA VAL A 165 9.78 6.01 18.60
C VAL A 165 10.83 5.72 19.68
N ALA A 166 12.11 5.62 19.33
CA ALA A 166 13.19 5.38 20.31
C ALA A 166 13.27 6.48 21.39
N LYS A 167 12.96 7.74 21.00
CA LYS A 167 12.96 8.90 21.89
C LYS A 167 11.59 9.17 22.53
N LYS A 168 10.61 8.26 22.38
CA LYS A 168 9.26 8.34 22.96
C LYS A 168 8.51 9.64 22.58
N ARG A 169 8.76 10.14 21.36
CA ARG A 169 8.16 11.40 20.91
C ARG A 169 6.66 11.29 20.64
N GLU A 170 6.14 10.08 20.47
CA GLU A 170 4.70 9.79 20.34
C GLU A 170 3.89 10.29 21.53
N ASN A 171 4.53 10.48 22.70
CA ASN A 171 3.87 11.02 23.88
C ASN A 171 3.69 12.55 23.87
N SER A 172 4.36 13.24 22.95
CA SER A 172 4.39 14.71 22.91
C SER A 172 3.90 15.32 21.61
N LEU A 173 4.09 14.67 20.47
CA LEU A 173 3.68 15.19 19.16
C LEU A 173 3.47 14.07 18.14
N ALA A 174 2.67 14.33 17.10
CA ALA A 174 2.49 13.39 16.00
C ALA A 174 3.77 13.26 15.16
N PHE A 175 3.98 12.08 14.54
CA PHE A 175 5.16 11.87 13.68
C PHE A 175 5.23 12.84 12.50
N SER A 176 4.09 13.22 11.95
CA SER A 176 4.00 14.24 10.90
C SER A 176 4.59 15.59 11.33
N ASP A 177 4.36 15.99 12.58
CA ASP A 177 4.91 17.22 13.15
C ASP A 177 6.41 17.10 13.41
N TYR A 178 6.82 15.93 13.93
CA TYR A 178 8.23 15.62 14.18
C TYR A 178 9.08 15.65 12.89
N TYR A 179 8.52 15.15 11.79
CA TYR A 179 9.24 15.03 10.52
C TYR A 179 9.15 16.28 9.63
N LYS A 180 8.31 17.24 9.96
CA LYS A 180 7.98 18.41 9.13
C LYS A 180 9.22 19.18 8.63
N ASP A 181 10.16 19.47 9.51
CA ASP A 181 11.34 20.29 9.18
C ASP A 181 12.35 19.53 8.29
N ALA A 182 12.42 18.20 8.43
CA ALA A 182 13.27 17.36 7.60
C ALA A 182 12.72 17.19 6.16
N ALA A 183 11.39 17.25 5.99
CA ALA A 183 10.72 17.14 4.69
C ALA A 183 10.90 18.39 3.79
N SER A 184 11.36 19.51 4.35
CA SER A 184 11.30 20.84 3.70
C SER A 184 12.27 21.06 2.53
N LYS A 185 13.24 20.14 2.28
CA LYS A 185 14.36 20.41 1.35
C LYS A 185 14.21 19.90 -0.08
N GLU A 186 13.19 19.11 -0.41
CA GLU A 186 13.15 18.34 -1.68
C GLU A 186 11.86 18.53 -2.53
N SER A 187 11.04 19.59 -2.32
CA SER A 187 9.72 19.68 -2.95
C SER A 187 9.38 21.05 -3.56
N SER A 188 8.29 21.09 -4.35
CA SER A 188 7.77 22.28 -5.04
C SER A 188 7.35 23.44 -4.14
N LYS A 189 7.33 23.28 -2.83
CA LYS A 189 6.92 24.28 -1.82
C LYS A 189 5.45 24.73 -1.92
N LYS A 190 4.65 24.14 -2.78
CA LYS A 190 3.24 24.50 -3.02
C LYS A 190 2.35 23.27 -2.89
N LEU A 191 1.13 23.47 -2.44
CA LEU A 191 0.07 22.47 -2.61
C LEU A 191 -0.34 22.43 -4.08
N TYR A 192 -0.66 21.24 -4.56
CA TYR A 192 -1.23 21.09 -5.89
C TYR A 192 -2.64 21.68 -5.94
N SER A 193 -3.06 22.09 -7.12
CA SER A 193 -4.42 22.61 -7.37
C SER A 193 -4.96 22.01 -8.65
N ASN A 194 -6.17 21.46 -8.59
CA ASN A 194 -6.88 20.93 -9.76
C ASN A 194 -8.34 21.40 -9.72
N LYS A 195 -8.81 22.00 -10.82
CA LYS A 195 -10.19 22.49 -10.93
C LYS A 195 -11.24 21.39 -10.93
N GLN A 196 -10.84 20.14 -11.23
CA GLN A 196 -11.72 18.97 -11.20
C GLN A 196 -11.95 18.43 -9.79
N TYR A 197 -11.13 18.84 -8.81
CA TYR A 197 -11.32 18.46 -7.41
C TYR A 197 -12.40 19.31 -6.77
N LEU A 198 -13.01 18.76 -5.72
CA LEU A 198 -13.97 19.50 -4.92
C LEU A 198 -13.33 20.80 -4.40
N GLN A 199 -14.03 21.91 -4.61
CA GLN A 199 -13.57 23.24 -4.22
C GLN A 199 -14.22 23.66 -2.89
N GLN A 200 -13.69 24.71 -2.28
CA GLN A 200 -14.31 25.30 -1.09
C GLN A 200 -15.67 25.94 -1.43
N PRO A 201 -16.63 25.89 -0.49
CA PRO A 201 -16.56 25.28 0.84
C PRO A 201 -16.59 23.74 0.78
N TYR A 202 -15.69 23.08 1.52
CA TYR A 202 -15.58 21.62 1.50
C TYR A 202 -16.74 20.95 2.26
N ARG A 203 -17.77 20.53 1.53
CA ARG A 203 -18.94 19.78 2.02
C ARG A 203 -18.81 18.33 1.60
N LEU A 204 -18.22 17.50 2.47
CA LEU A 204 -17.80 16.15 2.08
C LEU A 204 -18.87 15.07 2.34
N ALA A 205 -19.97 15.39 3.02
CA ALA A 205 -21.08 14.46 3.19
C ALA A 205 -21.75 14.16 1.83
N ALA A 206 -22.08 12.90 1.57
CA ALA A 206 -22.65 12.46 0.29
C ALA A 206 -23.92 13.25 -0.10
N ALA A 207 -24.81 13.49 0.86
CA ALA A 207 -26.01 14.31 0.65
C ALA A 207 -25.71 15.74 0.19
N GLN A 208 -24.52 16.27 0.53
CA GLN A 208 -24.09 17.61 0.15
C GLN A 208 -23.31 17.64 -1.17
N ARG A 209 -22.78 16.49 -1.62
CA ARG A 209 -22.06 16.36 -2.90
C ARG A 209 -23.01 16.15 -4.09
N GLY A 210 -24.25 15.73 -3.81
CA GLY A 210 -25.27 15.56 -4.83
C GLY A 210 -25.10 14.34 -5.75
N ASN A 211 -24.23 13.39 -5.39
CA ASN A 211 -23.99 12.16 -6.12
C ASN A 211 -23.58 11.00 -5.19
N SER A 212 -23.53 9.78 -5.74
CA SER A 212 -23.19 8.56 -5.00
C SER A 212 -21.75 8.08 -5.23
N LYS A 213 -20.88 8.89 -5.87
CA LYS A 213 -19.48 8.51 -6.06
C LYS A 213 -18.79 8.32 -4.72
N PRO A 214 -17.87 7.35 -4.61
CA PRO A 214 -16.97 7.30 -3.46
C PRO A 214 -16.12 8.57 -3.38
N LEU A 215 -15.72 8.94 -2.17
CA LEU A 215 -14.88 10.12 -1.94
C LEU A 215 -13.43 9.70 -1.74
N LEU A 216 -12.53 10.33 -2.48
CA LEU A 216 -11.08 10.26 -2.25
C LEU A 216 -10.61 11.56 -1.59
N VAL A 217 -10.09 11.45 -0.39
CA VAL A 217 -9.44 12.53 0.34
C VAL A 217 -7.93 12.39 0.21
N LEU A 218 -7.29 13.37 -0.42
CA LEU A 218 -5.84 13.51 -0.50
C LEU A 218 -5.37 14.46 0.60
N TYR A 219 -4.66 13.94 1.59
CA TYR A 219 -3.95 14.78 2.54
C TYR A 219 -2.53 14.99 2.06
N GLU A 220 -2.19 16.24 1.81
CA GLU A 220 -0.88 16.67 1.34
C GLU A 220 -0.28 17.77 2.21
N GLN A 221 0.93 18.16 1.91
CA GLN A 221 1.62 19.27 2.54
C GLN A 221 2.52 19.99 1.52
N ARG A 222 2.86 21.26 1.79
CA ARG A 222 3.60 22.12 0.86
C ARG A 222 4.99 21.58 0.48
N PHE A 223 5.67 20.89 1.38
CA PHE A 223 7.02 20.35 1.15
C PHE A 223 6.95 18.83 1.03
N CYS A 224 6.51 18.33 -0.15
CA CYS A 224 6.20 16.94 -0.35
C CYS A 224 6.58 16.48 -1.76
N ALA A 225 7.79 15.94 -1.91
CA ALA A 225 8.26 15.42 -3.20
C ALA A 225 7.37 14.29 -3.75
N HIS A 226 6.86 13.42 -2.88
CA HIS A 226 5.95 12.34 -3.29
C HIS A 226 4.57 12.86 -3.70
N CYS A 227 4.09 13.98 -3.10
CA CYS A 227 2.88 14.64 -3.57
C CYS A 227 3.09 15.19 -4.98
N ASP A 228 4.25 15.80 -5.24
CA ASP A 228 4.62 16.25 -6.58
C ASP A 228 4.64 15.13 -7.60
N GLU A 229 5.20 13.95 -7.24
CA GLU A 229 5.25 12.77 -8.10
C GLU A 229 3.84 12.25 -8.42
N ILE A 230 2.96 12.16 -7.42
CA ILE A 230 1.57 11.74 -7.64
C ILE A 230 0.88 12.63 -8.67
N HIS A 231 1.00 13.94 -8.57
CA HIS A 231 0.31 14.85 -9.46
C HIS A 231 0.98 15.07 -10.81
N LYS A 232 2.33 15.04 -10.87
CA LYS A 232 3.09 15.34 -12.09
C LYS A 232 3.35 14.12 -12.96
N ASP A 233 3.21 12.92 -12.41
CA ASP A 233 3.39 11.67 -13.13
C ASP A 233 2.16 10.75 -12.98
N ILE A 234 1.93 10.22 -11.77
CA ILE A 234 1.00 9.10 -11.56
C ILE A 234 -0.44 9.47 -11.97
N PHE A 235 -0.94 10.62 -11.52
CA PHE A 235 -2.31 11.07 -11.82
C PHE A 235 -2.49 11.64 -13.22
N LEU A 236 -1.40 11.92 -13.95
CA LEU A 236 -1.47 12.33 -15.36
C LEU A 236 -1.56 11.15 -16.32
N ARG A 237 -1.29 9.93 -15.87
CA ARG A 237 -1.39 8.73 -16.72
C ARG A 237 -2.85 8.48 -17.10
N PRO A 238 -3.16 8.12 -18.36
CA PRO A 238 -4.54 7.92 -18.84
C PRO A 238 -5.34 6.96 -17.96
N GLU A 239 -4.75 5.84 -17.56
CA GLU A 239 -5.38 4.82 -16.72
C GLU A 239 -5.73 5.38 -15.32
N SER A 240 -4.85 6.21 -14.78
CA SER A 240 -5.10 6.87 -13.49
C SER A 240 -6.22 7.89 -13.59
N GLN A 241 -6.28 8.65 -14.68
CA GLN A 241 -7.35 9.64 -14.92
C GLN A 241 -8.71 8.97 -15.08
N GLU A 242 -8.79 7.86 -15.82
CA GLU A 242 -10.01 7.07 -15.94
C GLU A 242 -10.51 6.62 -14.56
N LEU A 243 -9.61 6.04 -13.75
CA LEU A 243 -9.94 5.58 -12.40
C LEU A 243 -10.34 6.72 -11.47
N LEU A 244 -9.62 7.86 -11.50
CA LEU A 244 -9.94 9.04 -10.70
C LEU A 244 -11.30 9.64 -11.06
N SER A 245 -11.74 9.54 -12.31
CA SER A 245 -13.06 10.03 -12.75
C SER A 245 -14.23 9.36 -12.03
N LYS A 246 -14.01 8.20 -11.43
CA LYS A 246 -15.00 7.43 -10.67
C LYS A 246 -15.17 7.95 -9.23
N PHE A 247 -14.38 8.94 -8.81
CA PHE A 247 -14.38 9.50 -7.46
C PHE A 247 -14.77 10.98 -7.46
N ASP A 248 -15.33 11.43 -6.35
CA ASP A 248 -15.18 12.82 -5.94
C ASP A 248 -13.83 12.94 -5.23
N VAL A 249 -12.98 13.84 -5.68
CA VAL A 249 -11.63 14.01 -5.13
C VAL A 249 -11.56 15.35 -4.39
N VAL A 250 -11.04 15.35 -3.18
CA VAL A 250 -10.70 16.57 -2.42
C VAL A 250 -9.25 16.53 -1.97
N LEU A 251 -8.55 17.64 -2.14
CA LEU A 251 -7.19 17.83 -1.63
C LEU A 251 -7.23 18.74 -0.41
N LEU A 252 -6.67 18.27 0.69
CA LEU A 252 -6.62 18.98 1.96
C LEU A 252 -5.18 19.19 2.40
N ASP A 253 -4.86 20.40 2.84
CA ASP A 253 -3.59 20.68 3.51
C ASP A 253 -3.58 20.00 4.89
N ARG A 254 -2.64 19.10 5.13
CA ARG A 254 -2.47 18.42 6.43
C ARG A 254 -2.35 19.43 7.60
N TRP A 255 -1.85 20.62 7.33
CA TRP A 255 -1.62 21.71 8.29
C TRP A 255 -2.66 22.82 8.18
N GLY A 256 -3.59 22.67 7.24
CA GLY A 256 -4.57 23.70 6.89
C GLY A 256 -5.65 23.88 7.96
N LYS A 257 -6.02 25.11 8.21
CA LYS A 257 -7.15 25.46 9.09
C LYS A 257 -8.44 25.67 8.30
N THR A 258 -8.47 25.26 7.02
CA THR A 258 -9.65 25.40 6.16
C THR A 258 -10.84 24.66 6.76
N PRO A 259 -11.98 25.33 6.94
CA PRO A 259 -13.21 24.69 7.41
C PRO A 259 -13.71 23.64 6.43
N LEU A 260 -14.28 22.57 6.96
CA LEU A 260 -14.93 21.52 6.18
C LEU A 260 -16.06 20.85 6.97
N THR A 261 -16.97 20.21 6.23
CA THR A 261 -17.90 19.22 6.79
C THR A 261 -17.40 17.83 6.43
N THR A 262 -17.19 16.97 7.41
CA THR A 262 -16.70 15.60 7.20
C THR A 262 -17.70 14.76 6.41
N PRO A 263 -17.32 13.57 5.90
CA PRO A 263 -18.26 12.64 5.25
C PRO A 263 -19.43 12.22 6.14
N LYS A 264 -19.29 12.32 7.47
CA LYS A 264 -20.36 12.07 8.46
C LYS A 264 -21.18 13.30 8.84
N GLY A 265 -20.92 14.45 8.20
CA GLY A 265 -21.67 15.70 8.45
C GLY A 265 -21.16 16.55 9.61
N GLU A 266 -20.05 16.17 10.24
CA GLU A 266 -19.47 16.92 11.37
C GLU A 266 -18.69 18.14 10.87
N THR A 267 -18.81 19.26 11.56
CA THR A 267 -17.99 20.46 11.29
C THR A 267 -16.58 20.31 11.85
N SER A 268 -15.57 20.53 11.03
CA SER A 268 -14.16 20.42 11.41
C SER A 268 -13.29 21.40 10.63
N THR A 269 -11.97 21.25 10.78
CA THR A 269 -10.97 21.87 9.89
C THR A 269 -10.04 20.77 9.37
N ALA A 270 -9.36 21.04 8.25
CA ALA A 270 -8.47 20.06 7.64
C ALA A 270 -7.47 19.47 8.65
N ILE A 271 -6.80 20.31 9.45
CA ILE A 271 -5.85 19.84 10.50
C ILE A 271 -6.53 19.07 11.63
N LYS A 272 -7.70 19.49 12.11
CA LYS A 272 -8.41 18.80 13.19
C LYS A 272 -8.85 17.43 12.72
N TRP A 273 -9.44 17.36 11.53
CA TRP A 273 -9.90 16.09 10.97
C TRP A 273 -8.73 15.14 10.64
N ALA A 274 -7.61 15.67 10.11
CA ALA A 274 -6.41 14.88 9.91
C ALA A 274 -5.86 14.27 11.21
N ASN A 275 -5.93 15.01 12.34
CA ASN A 275 -5.54 14.51 13.66
C ASN A 275 -6.51 13.42 14.17
N GLN A 276 -7.82 13.59 13.99
CA GLN A 276 -8.83 12.57 14.30
C GLN A 276 -8.60 11.29 13.51
N LEU A 277 -8.30 11.42 12.21
CA LEU A 277 -7.95 10.30 11.33
C LEU A 277 -6.55 9.73 11.59
N LYS A 278 -5.74 10.35 12.47
CA LYS A 278 -4.35 9.97 12.78
C LYS A 278 -3.45 9.94 11.55
N ILE A 279 -3.60 10.92 10.64
CA ILE A 279 -2.76 11.01 9.44
C ILE A 279 -1.33 11.40 9.83
N ASN A 280 -0.40 10.49 9.58
CA ASN A 280 1.03 10.66 9.94
C ASN A 280 1.95 10.82 8.72
N TYR A 281 1.40 10.73 7.52
CA TYR A 281 2.16 10.78 6.27
C TYR A 281 1.50 11.69 5.24
N ALA A 282 2.30 12.28 4.38
CA ALA A 282 1.86 12.93 3.15
C ALA A 282 2.70 12.40 1.96
N PRO A 283 2.06 12.05 0.85
CA PRO A 283 0.62 12.04 0.62
C PRO A 283 -0.10 10.89 1.33
N SER A 284 -1.30 11.14 1.82
CA SER A 284 -2.21 10.08 2.29
C SER A 284 -3.48 10.10 1.44
N LEU A 285 -3.89 8.92 1.00
CA LEU A 285 -5.12 8.70 0.24
C LEU A 285 -6.11 7.98 1.14
N ILE A 286 -7.23 8.62 1.45
CA ILE A 286 -8.27 8.03 2.29
C ILE A 286 -9.54 7.95 1.48
N PHE A 287 -10.15 6.76 1.45
CA PHE A 287 -11.31 6.46 0.64
C PHE A 287 -12.53 6.23 1.53
N PHE A 288 -13.61 6.90 1.17
CA PHE A 288 -14.90 6.77 1.81
C PHE A 288 -15.95 6.27 0.83
N ASP A 289 -16.84 5.40 1.29
CA ASP A 289 -18.01 4.99 0.52
C ASP A 289 -19.04 6.13 0.40
N SER A 290 -20.15 5.85 -0.31
CA SER A 290 -21.25 6.79 -0.47
C SER A 290 -21.99 7.10 0.85
N MET A 291 -21.79 6.31 1.90
CA MET A 291 -22.37 6.53 3.24
C MET A 291 -21.41 7.28 4.18
N GLY A 292 -20.21 7.64 3.69
CA GLY A 292 -19.18 8.32 4.47
C GLY A 292 -18.41 7.41 5.44
N ASN A 293 -18.45 6.10 5.23
CA ASN A 293 -17.58 5.17 5.97
C ASN A 293 -16.23 5.08 5.29
N GLU A 294 -15.17 5.14 6.07
CA GLU A 294 -13.84 4.85 5.56
C GLU A 294 -13.74 3.38 5.16
N VAL A 295 -13.42 3.11 3.89
CA VAL A 295 -13.31 1.76 3.34
C VAL A 295 -11.89 1.33 3.09
N PHE A 296 -11.00 2.29 2.84
CA PHE A 296 -9.58 2.04 2.63
C PHE A 296 -8.75 3.28 2.88
N ARG A 297 -7.47 3.11 3.20
CA ARG A 297 -6.47 4.18 3.19
C ARG A 297 -5.09 3.68 2.81
N THR A 298 -4.28 4.56 2.24
CA THR A 298 -2.84 4.36 2.14
C THR A 298 -2.11 5.60 2.63
N GLU A 299 -1.19 5.39 3.54
CA GLU A 299 -0.28 6.40 4.09
C GLU A 299 1.16 6.02 3.73
N ALA A 300 1.41 5.76 2.43
CA ALA A 300 2.63 5.15 1.96
C ALA A 300 3.13 5.79 0.66
N TYR A 301 4.44 5.64 0.43
CA TYR A 301 5.00 5.85 -0.89
C TYR A 301 4.67 4.65 -1.77
N LEU A 302 3.76 4.84 -2.72
CA LEU A 302 3.35 3.84 -3.70
C LEU A 302 3.61 4.34 -5.11
N LYS A 303 3.99 3.43 -6.01
CA LYS A 303 4.15 3.68 -7.44
C LYS A 303 2.83 3.56 -8.20
N ALA A 304 2.84 3.93 -9.47
CA ALA A 304 1.63 4.08 -10.27
C ALA A 304 0.72 2.85 -10.26
N PHE A 305 1.27 1.66 -10.51
CA PHE A 305 0.48 0.42 -10.53
C PHE A 305 -0.25 0.17 -9.21
N HIS A 306 0.41 0.40 -8.08
CA HIS A 306 -0.21 0.20 -6.77
C HIS A 306 -1.29 1.26 -6.49
N ILE A 307 -1.05 2.52 -6.85
CA ILE A 307 -2.06 3.58 -6.71
C ILE A 307 -3.27 3.29 -7.60
N GLN A 308 -3.04 2.91 -8.86
CA GLN A 308 -4.12 2.50 -9.78
C GLN A 308 -4.89 1.29 -9.26
N SER A 309 -4.18 0.31 -8.67
CA SER A 309 -4.84 -0.86 -8.07
C SER A 309 -5.71 -0.50 -6.87
N VAL A 310 -5.28 0.46 -6.04
CA VAL A 310 -6.09 0.96 -4.92
C VAL A 310 -7.31 1.73 -5.43
N LEU A 311 -7.14 2.58 -6.43
CA LEU A 311 -8.26 3.30 -7.07
C LEU A 311 -9.29 2.32 -7.66
N ASP A 312 -8.82 1.31 -8.39
CA ASP A 312 -9.67 0.27 -8.97
C ASP A 312 -10.37 -0.57 -7.89
N TYR A 313 -9.64 -0.99 -6.86
CA TYR A 313 -10.16 -1.76 -5.73
C TYR A 313 -11.34 -1.08 -5.03
N VAL A 314 -11.27 0.23 -4.85
CA VAL A 314 -12.35 0.99 -4.21
C VAL A 314 -13.45 1.31 -5.20
N SER A 315 -13.13 1.80 -6.40
CA SER A 315 -14.13 2.24 -7.38
C SER A 315 -14.98 1.10 -7.93
N SER A 316 -14.42 -0.10 -8.07
CA SER A 316 -15.14 -1.30 -8.47
C SER A 316 -15.98 -1.92 -7.34
N GLY A 317 -15.74 -1.50 -6.09
CA GLY A 317 -16.34 -2.12 -4.91
C GLY A 317 -15.76 -3.48 -4.56
N ALA A 318 -14.62 -3.87 -5.15
CA ALA A 318 -13.97 -5.15 -4.92
C ALA A 318 -13.63 -5.40 -3.44
N TYR A 319 -13.39 -4.34 -2.65
CA TYR A 319 -13.17 -4.44 -1.20
C TYR A 319 -14.31 -5.12 -0.43
N LYS A 320 -15.52 -5.19 -1.00
CA LYS A 320 -16.69 -5.84 -0.38
C LYS A 320 -16.65 -7.36 -0.52
N THR A 321 -16.07 -7.87 -1.60
CA THR A 321 -16.03 -9.31 -1.95
C THR A 321 -14.64 -9.91 -1.78
N GLN A 322 -13.58 -9.11 -1.97
CA GLN A 322 -12.19 -9.49 -1.76
C GLN A 322 -11.57 -8.55 -0.71
N PRO A 323 -11.67 -8.84 0.59
CA PRO A 323 -11.16 -7.95 1.64
C PRO A 323 -9.64 -7.85 1.66
N ASN A 324 -8.95 -8.71 0.92
CA ASN A 324 -7.50 -8.72 0.84
C ASN A 324 -7.01 -7.99 -0.41
N LEU A 325 -6.48 -6.78 -0.22
CA LEU A 325 -5.95 -5.95 -1.30
C LEU A 325 -4.81 -6.63 -2.07
N GLN A 326 -3.93 -7.40 -1.40
CA GLN A 326 -2.79 -8.02 -2.09
C GLN A 326 -3.24 -9.08 -3.09
N ARG A 327 -4.29 -9.85 -2.76
CA ARG A 327 -4.91 -10.78 -3.70
C ARG A 327 -5.55 -10.06 -4.88
N PHE A 328 -6.18 -8.92 -4.62
CA PHE A 328 -6.73 -8.09 -5.69
C PHE A 328 -5.63 -7.55 -6.61
N ILE A 329 -4.54 -7.02 -6.04
CA ILE A 329 -3.37 -6.52 -6.79
C ILE A 329 -2.79 -7.63 -7.67
N GLN A 330 -2.59 -8.84 -7.13
CA GLN A 330 -2.06 -9.98 -7.89
C GLN A 330 -3.01 -10.39 -9.02
N ALA A 331 -4.30 -10.51 -8.73
CA ALA A 331 -5.30 -10.85 -9.76
C ALA A 331 -5.35 -9.79 -10.87
N ARG A 332 -5.25 -8.50 -10.50
CA ARG A 332 -5.18 -7.40 -11.47
C ARG A 332 -3.91 -7.44 -12.32
N ALA A 333 -2.76 -7.72 -11.72
CA ALA A 333 -1.51 -7.88 -12.45
C ALA A 333 -1.61 -9.02 -13.47
N ASN A 334 -2.06 -10.20 -13.03
CA ASN A 334 -2.25 -11.35 -13.92
C ASN A 334 -3.22 -11.07 -15.08
N ALA A 335 -4.32 -10.35 -14.81
CA ALA A 335 -5.29 -9.98 -15.84
C ALA A 335 -4.71 -9.03 -16.88
N LEU A 336 -3.87 -8.06 -16.49
CA LEU A 336 -3.19 -7.14 -17.40
C LEU A 336 -2.15 -7.86 -18.24
N GLU A 337 -1.36 -8.74 -17.64
CA GLU A 337 -0.38 -9.55 -18.35
C GLU A 337 -1.01 -10.49 -19.37
N ALA A 338 -2.16 -11.10 -19.02
CA ALA A 338 -2.92 -11.92 -19.97
C ALA A 338 -3.41 -11.12 -21.20
N GLN A 339 -3.53 -9.79 -21.07
CA GLN A 339 -3.84 -8.87 -22.16
C GLN A 339 -2.58 -8.32 -22.87
N GLY A 340 -1.39 -8.82 -22.53
CA GLY A 340 -0.13 -8.36 -23.08
C GLY A 340 0.39 -7.02 -22.52
N VAL A 341 -0.20 -6.54 -21.42
CA VAL A 341 0.26 -5.32 -20.75
C VAL A 341 1.29 -5.70 -19.68
N HIS A 342 2.53 -5.31 -19.91
CA HIS A 342 3.60 -5.54 -18.94
C HIS A 342 3.44 -4.65 -17.71
N VAL A 343 3.39 -5.27 -16.53
CA VAL A 343 3.22 -4.57 -15.24
C VAL A 343 4.56 -4.37 -14.55
N ASP A 344 5.03 -3.12 -14.49
CA ASP A 344 6.19 -2.75 -13.68
C ASP A 344 5.74 -2.28 -12.28
N LEU A 345 5.97 -3.10 -11.27
CA LEU A 345 5.58 -2.82 -9.89
C LEU A 345 6.38 -1.67 -9.23
N MET A 346 7.47 -1.25 -9.85
CA MET A 346 8.39 -0.25 -9.28
C MET A 346 8.43 1.09 -10.03
N ARG A 347 7.65 1.21 -11.10
CA ARG A 347 7.63 2.39 -11.96
C ARG A 347 6.39 3.26 -11.79
#